data_7c1189b8796fa77003dfebe33ffa3d61
#
_entry.id   7c1189b8796fa77003dfebe33ffa3d61
#
_cell.length_a   1.000
_cell.length_b   1.000
_cell.length_c   1.000
_cell.angle_alpha   90.00
_cell.angle_beta   90.00
_cell.angle_gamma   90.00
#
_symmetry.space_group_name_H-M   'P 1'
#
loop_
_entity.id
_entity.type
_entity.pdbx_description
1 polymer ?
#
loop_
_entity_poly.entity_id
_entity_poly.type
_entity_poly.pdbx_seq_one_letter_code
_entity_poly.pdbx_strand_id
1 'polypeptide(L)'
;MNAVAKKANVARSTAAKKAPAVKVPAAKKAAAKKVDGVASKAVIARNATIQAAKAPAKRAPASKVPLPETLATNETLPVPTEVVLSGPPEYWQEACADLMKRDRILRKIIPAYGPAHLASRGDPFVTLARSVVGQQISVKAAQSVWERVVAVCPKLVPAQFLRAGQEKLAGCGLSKRKAEYILDLADHFRNGTVHVAKWAEMEDEDVIAELTQIRGIGRWTAEMFLMFNLMRPNVLPLDDIGLINAISQNYFSGEPVTRSEAREVAANWEPWRTVATWYMWRSLDTATTY
;
A
#
# COMPACT_ATOMS: atom_id res chain seq x y z
N MET A 1 1.54 -6.52 76.91
CA MET A 1 0.87 -7.79 77.27
C MET A 1 0.83 -8.59 76.02
N ASN A 2 1.76 -9.53 75.86
CA ASN A 2 1.63 -11.00 75.95
C ASN A 2 0.53 -11.54 74.99
N ALA A 3 0.72 -12.50 74.18
CA ALA A 3 1.69 -13.58 74.02
C ALA A 3 1.23 -14.39 72.76
N VAL A 4 2.15 -14.95 72.10
CA VAL A 4 2.57 -16.36 72.01
C VAL A 4 2.12 -17.08 70.72
N ALA A 5 3.13 -17.53 70.08
CA ALA A 5 3.24 -18.45 68.94
C ALA A 5 2.47 -19.77 69.07
N LYS A 6 2.16 -20.37 67.93
CA LYS A 6 2.28 -21.82 67.79
C LYS A 6 2.62 -22.25 66.36
N LYS A 7 3.79 -22.86 66.23
CA LYS A 7 4.28 -23.66 65.12
C LYS A 7 3.48 -24.96 65.05
N ALA A 8 3.15 -25.44 63.85
CA ALA A 8 3.01 -26.85 63.59
C ALA A 8 3.52 -27.17 62.19
N ASN A 9 4.56 -27.96 62.22
CA ASN A 9 5.26 -28.59 61.10
C ASN A 9 4.69 -29.99 60.93
N VAL A 10 4.28 -30.39 59.73
CA VAL A 10 4.12 -31.82 59.37
C VAL A 10 4.53 -32.03 57.93
N ALA A 11 5.32 -33.05 57.77
CA ALA A 11 6.15 -33.46 56.65
C ALA A 11 5.45 -34.19 55.52
N ARG A 12 6.10 -34.14 54.35
CA ARG A 12 6.31 -35.16 53.30
C ARG A 12 5.18 -36.12 52.93
N SER A 13 4.84 -36.10 51.63
CA SER A 13 4.81 -37.37 50.86
C SER A 13 5.04 -37.08 49.38
N THR A 14 6.08 -37.71 48.86
CA THR A 14 6.49 -37.85 47.46
C THR A 14 5.60 -38.90 46.76
N ALA A 15 5.04 -38.55 45.61
CA ALA A 15 4.67 -39.54 44.59
C ALA A 15 4.67 -38.92 43.18
N ALA A 16 5.75 -39.13 42.50
CA ALA A 16 5.86 -38.91 41.06
C ALA A 16 5.03 -39.97 40.31
N LYS A 17 3.99 -39.56 39.58
CA LYS A 17 3.33 -40.40 38.55
C LYS A 17 3.89 -40.08 37.19
N LYS A 18 4.67 -41.03 36.63
CA LYS A 18 5.09 -41.09 35.24
C LYS A 18 3.88 -41.09 34.30
N ALA A 19 3.81 -40.18 33.34
CA ALA A 19 2.94 -40.23 32.18
C ALA A 19 3.52 -41.18 31.10
N PRO A 20 2.69 -41.92 30.35
CA PRO A 20 3.16 -42.89 29.39
C PRO A 20 3.61 -42.22 28.09
N ALA A 21 4.72 -42.71 27.51
CA ALA A 21 5.29 -42.33 26.24
C ALA A 21 4.35 -42.73 25.07
N VAL A 22 3.95 -41.75 24.27
CA VAL A 22 3.26 -41.96 23.00
C VAL A 22 4.28 -42.31 21.93
N LYS A 23 4.20 -43.54 21.38
CA LYS A 23 5.00 -44.01 20.25
C LYS A 23 4.53 -43.31 18.97
N VAL A 24 5.46 -42.59 18.32
CA VAL A 24 5.30 -42.05 16.94
C VAL A 24 5.58 -43.21 15.97
N PRO A 25 4.70 -43.49 14.99
CA PRO A 25 4.98 -44.48 13.96
C PRO A 25 5.90 -43.87 12.89
N ALA A 26 6.88 -44.65 12.49
CA ALA A 26 7.86 -44.33 11.45
C ALA A 26 7.18 -44.12 10.09
N ALA A 27 7.46 -42.96 9.44
CA ALA A 27 7.03 -42.68 8.08
C ALA A 27 7.80 -43.54 7.07
N LYS A 28 7.06 -44.29 6.27
CA LYS A 28 7.56 -45.03 5.11
C LYS A 28 8.06 -44.03 4.03
N LYS A 29 9.30 -44.22 3.58
CA LYS A 29 9.83 -43.60 2.36
C LYS A 29 8.95 -44.01 1.17
N ALA A 30 8.27 -43.07 0.56
CA ALA A 30 7.66 -43.23 -0.75
C ALA A 30 8.53 -42.49 -1.79
N ALA A 31 8.83 -43.19 -2.87
CA ALA A 31 9.73 -42.82 -3.93
C ALA A 31 9.29 -41.56 -4.67
N ALA A 32 10.27 -40.67 -4.95
CA ALA A 32 10.11 -39.52 -5.82
C ALA A 32 9.84 -39.98 -7.26
N LYS A 33 8.64 -39.66 -7.78
CA LYS A 33 8.37 -39.68 -9.21
C LYS A 33 8.68 -38.27 -9.76
N LYS A 34 9.67 -38.20 -10.65
CA LYS A 34 9.92 -37.07 -11.52
C LYS A 34 8.63 -36.73 -12.28
N VAL A 35 8.14 -35.51 -12.15
CA VAL A 35 7.15 -34.94 -13.06
C VAL A 35 7.84 -33.77 -13.76
N ASP A 36 8.01 -33.94 -15.06
CA ASP A 36 8.74 -33.07 -15.94
C ASP A 36 8.14 -31.68 -16.06
N GLY A 37 9.04 -30.71 -16.20
CA GLY A 37 8.77 -29.28 -16.41
C GLY A 37 8.07 -28.98 -17.72
N VAL A 38 6.78 -28.70 -17.64
CA VAL A 38 6.01 -28.11 -18.75
C VAL A 38 5.24 -26.85 -18.34
N ALA A 39 5.13 -26.54 -17.04
CA ALA A 39 4.33 -25.40 -16.58
C ALA A 39 5.01 -24.01 -16.62
N SER A 40 6.36 -23.96 -16.73
CA SER A 40 7.07 -22.67 -16.67
C SER A 40 7.24 -21.94 -18.02
N LYS A 41 6.96 -22.58 -19.15
CA LYS A 41 7.05 -21.93 -20.48
C LYS A 41 5.78 -21.23 -20.97
N ALA A 42 4.62 -21.50 -20.38
CA ALA A 42 3.35 -20.94 -20.82
C ALA A 42 3.07 -19.53 -20.28
N VAL A 43 3.71 -19.10 -19.19
CA VAL A 43 3.50 -17.78 -18.59
C VAL A 43 4.39 -16.71 -19.24
N ILE A 44 5.57 -17.09 -19.71
CA ILE A 44 6.51 -16.16 -20.39
C ILE A 44 6.09 -15.89 -21.84
N ALA A 45 5.41 -16.85 -22.50
CA ALA A 45 4.96 -16.67 -23.89
C ALA A 45 3.74 -15.76 -24.05
N ARG A 46 2.94 -15.51 -23.02
CA ARG A 46 1.76 -14.63 -23.11
C ARG A 46 2.08 -13.13 -23.04
N ASN A 47 3.25 -12.73 -22.53
CA ASN A 47 3.66 -11.33 -22.47
C ASN A 47 4.44 -10.85 -23.71
N ALA A 48 4.89 -11.73 -24.60
CA ALA A 48 5.63 -11.37 -25.79
C ALA A 48 4.76 -11.15 -27.04
N THR A 49 3.48 -11.55 -27.03
CA THR A 49 2.62 -11.52 -28.23
C THR A 49 1.76 -10.24 -28.36
N ILE A 50 1.86 -9.30 -27.42
CA ILE A 50 1.07 -8.03 -27.46
C ILE A 50 1.87 -6.86 -28.05
N GLN A 51 3.14 -7.02 -28.38
CA GLN A 51 3.98 -5.93 -28.92
C GLN A 51 4.26 -5.96 -30.43
N ALA A 52 3.67 -6.85 -31.20
CA ALA A 52 3.91 -6.94 -32.64
C ALA A 52 2.62 -6.94 -33.46
N ALA A 53 1.86 -5.84 -33.45
CA ALA A 53 0.92 -5.50 -34.53
C ALA A 53 0.44 -4.04 -34.39
N LYS A 54 1.00 -3.15 -35.16
CA LYS A 54 0.43 -2.15 -36.05
C LYS A 54 1.33 -0.92 -36.20
N ALA A 55 2.01 -0.86 -37.31
CA ALA A 55 2.53 0.39 -37.84
C ALA A 55 1.34 1.25 -38.40
N PRO A 56 1.35 2.58 -38.17
CA PRO A 56 0.26 3.42 -38.68
C PRO A 56 0.46 3.82 -40.15
N ALA A 57 -0.62 3.73 -40.92
CA ALA A 57 -0.72 4.22 -42.27
C ALA A 57 -0.56 5.76 -42.31
N LYS A 58 0.10 6.25 -43.36
CA LYS A 58 0.31 7.67 -43.69
C LYS A 58 -1.01 8.40 -43.84
N ARG A 59 -1.21 9.46 -43.05
CA ARG A 59 -2.33 10.41 -43.21
C ARG A 59 -1.83 11.68 -43.86
N ALA A 60 -2.57 12.14 -44.89
CA ALA A 60 -2.33 13.35 -45.66
C ALA A 60 -2.56 14.64 -44.85
N PRO A 61 -1.99 15.80 -45.23
CA PRO A 61 -2.01 17.01 -44.43
C PRO A 61 -3.37 17.69 -44.41
N ALA A 62 -3.86 18.02 -43.21
CA ALA A 62 -5.07 18.81 -43.03
C ALA A 62 -4.72 20.30 -42.96
N SER A 63 -5.55 21.09 -43.68
CA SER A 63 -5.47 22.53 -43.85
C SER A 63 -5.56 23.31 -42.55
N LYS A 64 -4.82 24.40 -42.50
CA LYS A 64 -4.83 25.41 -41.45
C LYS A 64 -6.13 26.21 -41.47
N VAL A 65 -6.83 26.24 -40.34
CA VAL A 65 -7.89 27.22 -40.05
C VAL A 65 -7.29 28.18 -38.98
N PRO A 66 -7.39 29.52 -39.20
CA PRO A 66 -6.81 30.47 -38.24
C PRO A 66 -7.69 30.60 -37.00
N LEU A 67 -7.03 30.65 -35.81
CA LEU A 67 -7.64 31.02 -34.54
C LEU A 67 -7.88 32.52 -34.46
N PRO A 68 -8.99 33.00 -33.86
CA PRO A 68 -9.13 34.42 -33.53
C PRO A 68 -8.33 34.76 -32.30
N GLU A 69 -7.43 35.76 -32.43
CA GLU A 69 -6.89 36.51 -31.31
C GLU A 69 -8.00 37.29 -30.64
N THR A 70 -8.19 37.10 -29.31
CA THR A 70 -8.52 38.23 -28.42
C THR A 70 -8.47 37.80 -26.94
N LEU A 71 -7.71 38.60 -26.23
CA LEU A 71 -7.79 38.98 -24.80
C LEU A 71 -7.25 37.99 -23.76
N ALA A 72 -5.97 38.28 -23.47
CA ALA A 72 -5.31 38.00 -22.22
C ALA A 72 -6.03 38.69 -21.07
N THR A 73 -6.54 37.94 -20.10
CA THR A 73 -6.50 38.31 -18.70
C THR A 73 -6.02 37.08 -17.94
N ASN A 74 -4.77 37.16 -17.53
CA ASN A 74 -4.14 36.23 -16.60
C ASN A 74 -4.81 36.41 -15.22
N GLU A 75 -5.85 35.68 -14.94
CA GLU A 75 -6.19 35.28 -13.59
C GLU A 75 -5.88 33.78 -13.48
N THR A 76 -4.67 33.48 -13.10
CA THR A 76 -4.26 32.17 -12.58
C THR A 76 -5.05 31.94 -11.33
N LEU A 77 -6.16 31.17 -11.46
CA LEU A 77 -6.81 30.56 -10.30
C LEU A 77 -5.76 29.67 -9.63
N PRO A 78 -5.55 29.80 -8.31
CA PRO A 78 -4.60 28.95 -7.61
C PRO A 78 -5.08 27.53 -7.71
N VAL A 79 -4.36 26.71 -8.43
CA VAL A 79 -4.43 25.26 -8.34
C VAL A 79 -4.08 24.95 -6.87
N PRO A 80 -4.93 24.24 -6.11
CA PRO A 80 -4.53 23.78 -4.78
C PRO A 80 -3.49 22.69 -4.93
N THR A 81 -2.27 23.06 -5.18
CA THR A 81 -1.09 22.18 -5.21
C THR A 81 -0.24 22.45 -3.97
N GLU A 82 -0.89 22.73 -2.87
CA GLU A 82 -0.25 22.57 -1.58
C GLU A 82 -0.54 21.13 -1.10
N VAL A 83 0.33 20.22 -1.52
CA VAL A 83 0.75 19.16 -0.62
C VAL A 83 1.26 19.91 0.60
N VAL A 84 0.46 19.96 1.66
CA VAL A 84 0.93 20.42 2.95
C VAL A 84 2.09 19.49 3.25
N LEU A 85 3.32 19.99 3.07
CA LEU A 85 4.53 19.35 3.53
C LEU A 85 4.49 19.45 5.05
N SER A 86 3.63 18.67 5.68
CA SER A 86 3.77 18.36 7.08
C SER A 86 5.14 17.73 7.23
N GLY A 87 5.92 18.19 8.20
CA GLY A 87 7.19 17.56 8.53
C GLY A 87 7.06 16.05 8.72
N PRO A 88 8.15 15.35 9.00
CA PRO A 88 8.08 13.93 9.27
C PRO A 88 7.09 13.65 10.41
N PRO A 89 6.39 12.49 10.39
CA PRO A 89 5.61 12.05 11.52
C PRO A 89 6.45 12.07 12.80
N GLU A 90 5.85 12.41 13.93
CA GLU A 90 6.59 12.53 15.21
C GLU A 90 7.42 11.29 15.54
N TYR A 91 6.91 10.10 15.25
CA TYR A 91 7.58 8.83 15.47
C TYR A 91 8.75 8.55 14.50
N TRP A 92 8.92 9.31 13.41
CA TRP A 92 9.81 8.93 12.31
C TRP A 92 11.27 8.80 12.73
N GLN A 93 11.78 9.74 13.50
CA GLN A 93 13.17 9.74 13.95
C GLN A 93 13.45 8.59 14.94
N GLU A 94 12.53 8.34 15.88
CA GLU A 94 12.61 7.22 16.80
C GLU A 94 12.59 5.89 16.04
N ALA A 95 11.67 5.73 15.10
CA ALA A 95 11.56 4.55 14.25
C ALA A 95 12.83 4.27 13.46
N CYS A 96 13.42 5.29 12.83
CA CYS A 96 14.68 5.16 12.10
C CYS A 96 15.82 4.71 13.03
N ALA A 97 15.95 5.34 14.21
CA ALA A 97 16.99 5.00 15.19
C ALA A 97 16.85 3.56 15.71
N ASP A 98 15.63 3.13 15.99
CA ASP A 98 15.33 1.80 16.50
C ASP A 98 15.52 0.71 15.42
N LEU A 99 15.04 0.93 14.21
CA LEU A 99 15.25 0.02 13.07
C LEU A 99 16.73 -0.16 12.75
N MET A 100 17.52 0.91 12.79
CA MET A 100 18.97 0.81 12.57
C MET A 100 19.71 0.01 13.65
N LYS A 101 19.20 -0.03 14.88
CA LYS A 101 19.76 -0.86 15.95
C LYS A 101 19.47 -2.34 15.74
N ARG A 102 18.26 -2.66 15.32
CA ARG A 102 17.74 -4.03 15.23
C ARG A 102 18.04 -4.72 13.91
N ASP A 103 18.09 -3.95 12.80
CA ASP A 103 18.20 -4.49 11.47
C ASP A 103 19.47 -4.03 10.75
N ARG A 104 20.32 -5.00 10.38
CA ARG A 104 21.60 -4.75 9.70
C ARG A 104 21.43 -4.15 8.31
N ILE A 105 20.36 -4.50 7.61
CA ILE A 105 20.07 -4.01 6.26
C ILE A 105 19.56 -2.58 6.33
N LEU A 106 18.56 -2.31 7.18
CA LEU A 106 18.03 -0.97 7.38
C LEU A 106 19.06 0.00 7.95
N ARG A 107 20.03 -0.47 8.77
CA ARG A 107 21.17 0.33 9.21
C ARG A 107 22.00 0.89 8.06
N LYS A 108 22.05 0.21 6.91
CA LYS A 108 22.76 0.68 5.72
C LYS A 108 21.86 1.55 4.83
N ILE A 109 20.58 1.19 4.72
CA ILE A 109 19.63 1.85 3.80
C ILE A 109 19.22 3.21 4.34
N ILE A 110 18.81 3.30 5.61
CA ILE A 110 18.26 4.53 6.18
C ILE A 110 19.19 5.74 6.00
N PRO A 111 20.49 5.68 6.35
CA PRO A 111 21.38 6.83 6.18
C PRO A 111 21.64 7.20 4.71
N ALA A 112 21.48 6.27 3.77
CA ALA A 112 21.73 6.51 2.35
C ALA A 112 20.72 7.50 1.72
N TYR A 113 19.52 7.64 2.30
CA TYR A 113 18.46 8.52 1.79
C TYR A 113 18.33 9.85 2.54
N GLY A 114 19.21 10.13 3.51
CA GLY A 114 19.25 11.39 4.24
C GLY A 114 17.95 11.71 4.99
N PRO A 115 17.53 12.98 5.05
CA PRO A 115 16.37 13.42 5.83
C PRO A 115 15.02 13.12 5.16
N ALA A 116 14.96 12.25 4.16
CA ALA A 116 13.74 11.89 3.48
C ALA A 116 12.74 11.18 4.41
N HIS A 117 11.46 11.44 4.25
CA HIS A 117 10.40 10.88 5.09
C HIS A 117 9.08 10.71 4.32
N LEU A 118 8.15 9.98 4.93
CA LEU A 118 6.79 9.86 4.47
C LEU A 118 6.04 11.18 4.68
N ALA A 119 5.28 11.63 3.68
CA ALA A 119 4.43 12.81 3.76
C ALA A 119 2.94 12.42 3.63
N SER A 120 2.08 13.08 4.42
CA SER A 120 0.63 12.88 4.33
C SER A 120 0.07 13.37 2.98
N ARG A 121 -0.92 12.67 2.46
CA ARG A 121 -1.61 13.00 1.21
C ARG A 121 -2.83 13.90 1.38
N GLY A 122 -3.10 14.41 2.59
CA GLY A 122 -4.16 15.35 2.87
C GLY A 122 -5.56 14.74 2.99
N ASP A 123 -6.56 15.31 2.30
CA ASP A 123 -7.95 14.90 2.45
C ASP A 123 -8.20 13.42 2.14
N PRO A 124 -8.90 12.67 3.03
CA PRO A 124 -9.15 11.25 2.88
C PRO A 124 -9.91 10.86 1.60
N PHE A 125 -10.99 11.59 1.28
CA PHE A 125 -11.79 11.32 0.10
C PHE A 125 -10.97 11.56 -1.18
N VAL A 126 -10.26 12.68 -1.24
CA VAL A 126 -9.41 13.03 -2.40
C VAL A 126 -8.29 12.00 -2.59
N THR A 127 -7.67 11.56 -1.51
CA THR A 127 -6.61 10.54 -1.54
C THR A 127 -7.12 9.23 -2.12
N LEU A 128 -8.27 8.73 -1.66
CA LEU A 128 -8.87 7.50 -2.17
C LEU A 128 -9.37 7.65 -3.61
N ALA A 129 -10.03 8.75 -3.96
CA ALA A 129 -10.49 9.01 -5.32
C ALA A 129 -9.31 9.05 -6.30
N ARG A 130 -8.21 9.73 -5.93
CA ARG A 130 -6.99 9.79 -6.74
C ARG A 130 -6.31 8.42 -6.88
N SER A 131 -6.36 7.59 -5.84
CA SER A 131 -5.88 6.21 -5.88
C SER A 131 -6.67 5.38 -6.91
N VAL A 132 -8.01 5.47 -6.91
CA VAL A 132 -8.86 4.79 -7.91
C VAL A 132 -8.53 5.26 -9.33
N VAL A 133 -8.34 6.57 -9.54
CA VAL A 133 -7.92 7.12 -10.85
C VAL A 133 -6.61 6.47 -11.31
N GLY A 134 -5.63 6.35 -10.41
CA GLY A 134 -4.28 5.84 -10.71
C GLY A 134 -4.17 4.33 -10.96
N GLN A 135 -5.19 3.54 -10.61
CA GLN A 135 -5.14 2.08 -10.77
C GLN A 135 -4.83 1.66 -12.21
N GLN A 136 -3.84 0.78 -12.40
CA GLN A 136 -3.50 0.14 -13.68
C GLN A 136 -3.15 1.10 -14.85
N ILE A 137 -2.72 2.32 -14.54
CA ILE A 137 -2.23 3.28 -15.53
C ILE A 137 -0.92 3.93 -15.05
N SER A 138 -0.16 4.55 -15.98
CA SER A 138 1.06 5.26 -15.60
C SER A 138 0.78 6.52 -14.78
N VAL A 139 1.76 6.94 -13.97
CA VAL A 139 1.67 8.16 -13.15
C VAL A 139 1.29 9.38 -13.99
N LYS A 140 1.92 9.55 -15.17
CA LYS A 140 1.63 10.66 -16.10
C LYS A 140 0.18 10.62 -16.60
N ALA A 141 -0.32 9.42 -16.97
CA ALA A 141 -1.70 9.27 -17.41
C ALA A 141 -2.69 9.53 -16.28
N ALA A 142 -2.40 9.05 -15.07
CA ALA A 142 -3.20 9.29 -13.87
C ALA A 142 -3.30 10.79 -13.56
N GLN A 143 -2.19 11.52 -13.63
CA GLN A 143 -2.17 12.97 -13.42
C GLN A 143 -3.03 13.70 -14.45
N SER A 144 -2.91 13.38 -15.74
CA SER A 144 -3.73 14.01 -16.78
C SER A 144 -5.22 13.71 -16.65
N VAL A 145 -5.60 12.51 -16.19
CA VAL A 145 -7.00 12.18 -15.88
C VAL A 145 -7.48 12.96 -14.66
N TRP A 146 -6.66 13.02 -13.63
CA TRP A 146 -6.99 13.73 -12.38
C TRP A 146 -7.23 15.22 -12.61
N GLU A 147 -6.41 15.88 -13.42
CA GLU A 147 -6.58 17.30 -13.80
C GLU A 147 -7.95 17.55 -14.47
N ARG A 148 -8.40 16.65 -15.35
CA ARG A 148 -9.73 16.75 -15.94
C ARG A 148 -10.85 16.50 -14.93
N VAL A 149 -10.64 15.60 -13.98
CA VAL A 149 -11.58 15.38 -12.87
C VAL A 149 -11.69 16.63 -12.00
N VAL A 150 -10.58 17.28 -11.67
CA VAL A 150 -10.55 18.55 -10.92
C VAL A 150 -11.28 19.66 -11.68
N ALA A 151 -11.13 19.75 -13.00
CA ALA A 151 -11.86 20.72 -13.81
C ALA A 151 -13.40 20.53 -13.76
N VAL A 152 -13.86 19.29 -13.66
CA VAL A 152 -15.30 18.94 -13.52
C VAL A 152 -15.79 19.07 -12.08
N CYS A 153 -14.92 18.75 -11.12
CA CYS A 153 -15.23 18.71 -9.68
C CYS A 153 -14.24 19.57 -8.87
N PRO A 154 -14.18 20.90 -9.05
CA PRO A 154 -13.14 21.75 -8.49
C PRO A 154 -13.10 21.82 -6.95
N LYS A 155 -14.23 21.56 -6.28
CA LYS A 155 -14.28 21.53 -4.80
C LYS A 155 -13.78 20.19 -4.23
N LEU A 156 -13.65 19.17 -5.05
CA LEU A 156 -13.20 17.82 -4.68
C LEU A 156 -13.96 17.20 -3.48
N VAL A 157 -15.26 17.54 -3.32
CA VAL A 157 -16.11 16.99 -2.26
C VAL A 157 -17.06 15.92 -2.79
N PRO A 158 -17.44 14.89 -2.01
CA PRO A 158 -18.29 13.78 -2.45
C PRO A 158 -19.55 14.22 -3.20
N ALA A 159 -20.27 15.22 -2.66
CA ALA A 159 -21.49 15.74 -3.27
C ALA A 159 -21.30 16.28 -4.69
N GLN A 160 -20.11 16.75 -5.04
CA GLN A 160 -19.82 17.26 -6.38
C GLN A 160 -19.61 16.13 -7.37
N PHE A 161 -18.95 15.05 -6.99
CA PHE A 161 -18.78 13.85 -7.79
C PHE A 161 -20.12 13.17 -8.07
N LEU A 162 -20.98 13.04 -7.07
CA LEU A 162 -22.32 12.49 -7.24
C LEU A 162 -23.18 13.32 -8.20
N ARG A 163 -23.10 14.67 -8.15
CA ARG A 163 -23.79 15.54 -9.12
C ARG A 163 -23.20 15.48 -10.53
N ALA A 164 -21.89 15.27 -10.65
CA ALA A 164 -21.27 15.10 -11.96
C ALA A 164 -21.78 13.84 -12.67
N GLY A 165 -21.96 12.76 -11.91
CA GLY A 165 -22.46 11.50 -12.42
C GLY A 165 -21.43 10.73 -13.27
N GLN A 166 -21.80 9.51 -13.64
CA GLN A 166 -20.91 8.56 -14.32
C GLN A 166 -20.42 9.06 -15.68
N GLU A 167 -21.31 9.68 -16.48
CA GLU A 167 -20.99 10.11 -17.84
C GLU A 167 -19.93 11.21 -17.87
N LYS A 168 -20.06 12.24 -17.02
CA LYS A 168 -19.09 13.34 -16.96
C LYS A 168 -17.74 12.84 -16.42
N LEU A 169 -17.75 11.95 -15.43
CA LEU A 169 -16.52 11.36 -14.90
C LEU A 169 -15.84 10.46 -15.94
N ALA A 170 -16.59 9.66 -16.70
CA ALA A 170 -16.06 8.87 -17.81
C ALA A 170 -15.47 9.78 -18.91
N GLY A 171 -16.10 10.92 -19.19
CA GLY A 171 -15.60 11.96 -20.11
C GLY A 171 -14.23 12.53 -19.72
N CYS A 172 -13.84 12.45 -18.46
CA CYS A 172 -12.50 12.80 -17.98
C CYS A 172 -11.41 11.79 -18.39
N GLY A 173 -11.76 10.67 -19.03
CA GLY A 173 -10.84 9.59 -19.41
C GLY A 173 -10.81 8.44 -18.40
N LEU A 174 -11.77 8.37 -17.49
CA LEU A 174 -11.98 7.22 -16.62
C LEU A 174 -12.72 6.10 -17.39
N SER A 175 -12.37 4.85 -17.09
CA SER A 175 -13.24 3.74 -17.53
C SER A 175 -14.59 3.83 -16.80
N LYS A 176 -15.67 3.30 -17.40
CA LYS A 176 -16.99 3.24 -16.76
C LYS A 176 -16.91 2.66 -15.35
N ARG A 177 -16.13 1.59 -15.18
CA ARG A 177 -15.91 0.92 -13.89
C ARG A 177 -15.22 1.81 -12.86
N LYS A 178 -14.19 2.59 -13.24
CA LYS A 178 -13.55 3.55 -12.33
C LYS A 178 -14.49 4.70 -11.96
N ALA A 179 -15.29 5.19 -12.90
CA ALA A 179 -16.31 6.19 -12.62
C ALA A 179 -17.35 5.67 -11.60
N GLU A 180 -17.80 4.42 -11.73
CA GLU A 180 -18.66 3.75 -10.75
C GLU A 180 -18.01 3.63 -9.38
N TYR A 181 -16.73 3.25 -9.31
CA TYR A 181 -15.98 3.15 -8.05
C TYR A 181 -15.87 4.50 -7.34
N ILE A 182 -15.61 5.58 -8.07
CA ILE A 182 -15.54 6.93 -7.51
C ILE A 182 -16.91 7.40 -7.01
N LEU A 183 -17.99 7.04 -7.69
CA LEU A 183 -19.35 7.37 -7.23
C LEU A 183 -19.73 6.57 -5.99
N ASP A 184 -19.38 5.30 -5.93
CA ASP A 184 -19.58 4.45 -4.76
C ASP A 184 -18.80 4.98 -3.55
N LEU A 185 -17.53 5.33 -3.74
CA LEU A 185 -16.71 6.01 -2.74
C LEU A 185 -17.38 7.31 -2.24
N ALA A 186 -17.84 8.15 -3.17
CA ALA A 186 -18.50 9.41 -2.81
C ALA A 186 -19.80 9.20 -2.05
N ASP A 187 -20.55 8.14 -2.35
CA ASP A 187 -21.78 7.79 -1.65
C ASP A 187 -21.49 7.31 -0.22
N HIS A 188 -20.49 6.46 -0.01
CA HIS A 188 -20.04 6.02 1.32
C HIS A 188 -19.63 7.19 2.21
N PHE A 189 -18.86 8.14 1.67
CA PHE A 189 -18.46 9.34 2.41
C PHE A 189 -19.62 10.28 2.73
N ARG A 190 -20.58 10.43 1.81
CA ARG A 190 -21.74 11.29 2.01
C ARG A 190 -22.73 10.72 3.02
N ASN A 191 -22.96 9.42 2.96
CA ASN A 191 -23.96 8.73 3.80
C ASN A 191 -23.43 8.36 5.18
N GLY A 192 -22.13 8.64 5.46
CA GLY A 192 -21.51 8.37 6.75
C GLY A 192 -21.34 6.88 7.07
N THR A 193 -21.29 6.04 6.03
CA THR A 193 -21.01 4.59 6.19
C THR A 193 -19.53 4.33 6.44
N VAL A 194 -18.67 5.31 6.21
CA VAL A 194 -17.27 5.33 6.65
C VAL A 194 -17.11 6.40 7.74
N HIS A 195 -16.45 6.02 8.83
CA HIS A 195 -16.39 6.82 10.04
C HIS A 195 -15.10 7.64 10.14
N VAL A 196 -14.84 8.50 9.14
CA VAL A 196 -13.58 9.27 9.00
C VAL A 196 -13.10 9.90 10.31
N ALA A 197 -14.01 10.51 11.09
CA ALA A 197 -13.66 11.14 12.36
C ALA A 197 -13.19 10.14 13.44
N LYS A 198 -13.50 8.86 13.29
CA LYS A 198 -13.12 7.80 14.25
C LYS A 198 -11.84 7.06 13.82
N TRP A 199 -11.43 7.16 12.57
CA TRP A 199 -10.29 6.38 12.06
C TRP A 199 -9.00 6.60 12.86
N ALA A 200 -8.81 7.75 13.47
CA ALA A 200 -7.64 8.01 14.33
C ALA A 200 -7.57 7.06 15.54
N GLU A 201 -8.72 6.64 16.06
CA GLU A 201 -8.88 5.82 17.27
C GLU A 201 -9.15 4.34 16.96
N MET A 202 -9.50 4.01 15.70
CA MET A 202 -9.78 2.63 15.27
C MET A 202 -8.50 1.84 15.05
N GLU A 203 -8.58 0.53 15.25
CA GLU A 203 -7.53 -0.41 14.85
C GLU A 203 -7.37 -0.46 13.33
N ASP A 204 -6.17 -0.74 12.85
CA ASP A 204 -5.86 -0.77 11.41
C ASP A 204 -6.75 -1.73 10.63
N GLU A 205 -7.04 -2.91 11.19
CA GLU A 205 -7.92 -3.92 10.55
C GLU A 205 -9.38 -3.46 10.47
N ASP A 206 -9.87 -2.68 11.42
CA ASP A 206 -11.22 -2.14 11.38
C ASP A 206 -11.35 -1.06 10.30
N VAL A 207 -10.33 -0.21 10.14
CA VAL A 207 -10.28 0.78 9.04
C VAL A 207 -10.20 0.06 7.69
N ILE A 208 -9.39 -0.99 7.58
CA ILE A 208 -9.30 -1.81 6.36
C ILE A 208 -10.66 -2.45 6.05
N ALA A 209 -11.35 -2.98 7.06
CA ALA A 209 -12.67 -3.58 6.89
C ALA A 209 -13.71 -2.56 6.39
N GLU A 210 -13.72 -1.33 6.91
CA GLU A 210 -14.58 -0.27 6.39
C GLU A 210 -14.24 0.10 4.95
N LEU A 211 -12.98 0.34 4.65
CA LEU A 211 -12.55 0.79 3.32
C LEU A 211 -12.77 -0.26 2.24
N THR A 212 -12.61 -1.53 2.56
CA THR A 212 -12.80 -2.63 1.59
C THR A 212 -14.25 -2.92 1.26
N GLN A 213 -15.23 -2.34 1.96
CA GLN A 213 -16.64 -2.36 1.57
C GLN A 213 -16.90 -1.50 0.33
N ILE A 214 -16.06 -0.50 0.08
CA ILE A 214 -16.18 0.40 -1.06
C ILE A 214 -15.70 -0.33 -2.33
N ARG A 215 -16.53 -0.34 -3.36
CA ARG A 215 -16.18 -0.99 -4.63
C ARG A 215 -14.91 -0.37 -5.26
N GLY A 216 -13.97 -1.22 -5.59
CA GLY A 216 -12.69 -0.81 -6.16
C GLY A 216 -11.60 -0.47 -5.15
N ILE A 217 -11.90 -0.49 -3.86
CA ILE A 217 -10.91 -0.40 -2.79
C ILE A 217 -10.63 -1.80 -2.25
N GLY A 218 -9.46 -2.33 -2.58
CA GLY A 218 -8.96 -3.59 -2.02
C GLY A 218 -8.07 -3.38 -0.80
N ARG A 219 -7.70 -4.47 -0.13
CA ARG A 219 -6.83 -4.46 1.05
C ARG A 219 -5.55 -3.65 0.81
N TRP A 220 -4.83 -3.90 -0.28
CA TRP A 220 -3.62 -3.14 -0.61
C TRP A 220 -3.87 -1.62 -0.70
N THR A 221 -4.99 -1.19 -1.30
CA THR A 221 -5.34 0.23 -1.38
C THR A 221 -5.64 0.81 0.00
N ALA A 222 -6.31 0.05 0.87
CA ALA A 222 -6.58 0.44 2.25
C ALA A 222 -5.28 0.51 3.08
N GLU A 223 -4.36 -0.43 2.93
CA GLU A 223 -3.03 -0.38 3.55
C GLU A 223 -2.22 0.85 3.09
N MET A 224 -2.25 1.18 1.79
CA MET A 224 -1.64 2.42 1.28
C MET A 224 -2.30 3.67 1.90
N PHE A 225 -3.61 3.65 2.12
CA PHE A 225 -4.30 4.74 2.79
C PHE A 225 -3.87 4.88 4.26
N LEU A 226 -3.76 3.79 5.00
CA LEU A 226 -3.24 3.79 6.37
C LEU A 226 -1.84 4.41 6.44
N MET A 227 -0.95 4.03 5.51
CA MET A 227 0.42 4.52 5.46
C MET A 227 0.50 6.01 5.08
N PHE A 228 -0.16 6.41 3.97
CA PHE A 228 0.04 7.72 3.35
C PHE A 228 -0.98 8.79 3.74
N ASN A 229 -2.10 8.41 4.35
CA ASN A 229 -3.10 9.36 4.81
C ASN A 229 -3.17 9.41 6.33
N LEU A 230 -3.38 8.27 6.99
CA LEU A 230 -3.46 8.18 8.44
C LEU A 230 -2.08 8.12 9.13
N MET A 231 -1.00 7.99 8.36
CA MET A 231 0.38 7.96 8.86
C MET A 231 0.62 6.88 9.92
N ARG A 232 -0.05 5.73 9.78
CA ARG A 232 0.07 4.60 10.72
C ARG A 232 1.48 4.01 10.71
N PRO A 233 2.14 3.82 11.86
CA PRO A 233 3.55 3.42 11.93
C PRO A 233 3.82 1.96 11.59
N ASN A 234 2.82 1.08 11.73
CA ASN A 234 3.02 -0.38 11.76
C ASN A 234 2.25 -1.16 10.68
N VAL A 235 2.12 -0.63 9.49
CA VAL A 235 1.44 -1.29 8.36
C VAL A 235 2.43 -2.13 7.55
N LEU A 236 2.04 -3.37 7.20
CA LEU A 236 2.84 -4.29 6.38
C LEU A 236 2.05 -4.77 5.16
N PRO A 237 2.22 -4.16 3.98
CA PRO A 237 1.48 -4.52 2.78
C PRO A 237 2.11 -5.73 2.08
N LEU A 238 1.80 -6.96 2.53
CA LEU A 238 2.36 -8.20 1.98
C LEU A 238 1.90 -8.53 0.54
N ASP A 239 0.88 -7.84 0.03
CA ASP A 239 0.44 -7.94 -1.35
C ASP A 239 1.16 -6.95 -2.27
N ASP A 240 2.04 -6.10 -1.72
CA ASP A 240 2.83 -5.14 -2.48
C ASP A 240 4.05 -5.82 -3.13
N ILE A 241 4.03 -5.86 -4.46
CA ILE A 241 5.11 -6.46 -5.25
C ILE A 241 6.44 -5.72 -5.05
N GLY A 242 6.38 -4.39 -4.88
CA GLY A 242 7.56 -3.57 -4.61
C GLY A 242 8.23 -3.96 -3.30
N LEU A 243 7.45 -4.12 -2.23
CA LEU A 243 7.96 -4.58 -0.94
C LEU A 243 8.58 -5.97 -1.03
N ILE A 244 7.88 -6.94 -1.65
CA ILE A 244 8.40 -8.31 -1.82
C ILE A 244 9.71 -8.31 -2.60
N ASN A 245 9.79 -7.55 -3.70
CA ASN A 245 11.02 -7.42 -4.48
C ASN A 245 12.15 -6.75 -3.68
N ALA A 246 11.86 -5.72 -2.90
CA ALA A 246 12.86 -5.07 -2.06
C ALA A 246 13.41 -6.01 -0.99
N ILE A 247 12.54 -6.81 -0.35
CA ILE A 247 12.97 -7.84 0.60
C ILE A 247 13.84 -8.90 -0.09
N SER A 248 13.42 -9.39 -1.28
CA SER A 248 14.20 -10.33 -2.09
C SER A 248 15.62 -9.79 -2.35
N GLN A 249 15.73 -8.57 -2.86
CA GLN A 249 17.01 -7.95 -3.19
C GLN A 249 17.91 -7.74 -1.96
N ASN A 250 17.35 -7.28 -0.87
CA ASN A 250 18.13 -6.84 0.29
C ASN A 250 18.45 -7.97 1.30
N TYR A 251 17.56 -8.98 1.42
CA TYR A 251 17.70 -10.05 2.42
C TYR A 251 18.00 -11.42 1.82
N PHE A 252 17.63 -11.67 0.55
CA PHE A 252 17.72 -12.97 -0.09
C PHE A 252 18.57 -12.96 -1.38
N SER A 253 19.39 -11.93 -1.59
CA SER A 253 20.28 -11.79 -2.75
C SER A 253 19.57 -11.88 -4.12
N GLY A 254 18.30 -11.48 -4.17
CA GLY A 254 17.46 -11.48 -5.37
C GLY A 254 16.68 -12.79 -5.62
N GLU A 255 16.82 -13.79 -4.73
CA GLU A 255 16.03 -15.01 -4.81
C GLU A 255 14.52 -14.72 -4.53
N PRO A 256 13.60 -15.47 -5.17
CA PRO A 256 12.18 -15.30 -4.93
C PRO A 256 11.79 -15.50 -3.47
N VAL A 257 10.97 -14.59 -2.94
CA VAL A 257 10.52 -14.58 -1.54
C VAL A 257 9.02 -14.78 -1.47
N THR A 258 8.60 -15.67 -0.59
CA THR A 258 7.19 -15.89 -0.24
C THR A 258 6.68 -14.83 0.73
N ARG A 259 5.34 -14.64 0.80
CA ARG A 259 4.74 -13.76 1.82
C ARG A 259 5.06 -14.18 3.26
N SER A 260 5.26 -15.48 3.51
CA SER A 260 5.63 -15.98 4.84
C SER A 260 7.03 -15.54 5.22
N GLU A 261 8.01 -15.72 4.32
CA GLU A 261 9.38 -15.28 4.54
C GLU A 261 9.47 -13.75 4.68
N ALA A 262 8.73 -13.00 3.86
CA ALA A 262 8.65 -11.55 3.99
C ALA A 262 8.08 -11.12 5.35
N ARG A 263 7.06 -11.83 5.87
CA ARG A 263 6.50 -11.60 7.20
C ARG A 263 7.50 -11.90 8.31
N GLU A 264 8.29 -12.96 8.18
CA GLU A 264 9.35 -13.29 9.14
C GLU A 264 10.43 -12.22 9.20
N VAL A 265 10.89 -11.71 8.06
CA VAL A 265 11.80 -10.56 8.01
C VAL A 265 11.17 -9.34 8.69
N ALA A 266 9.93 -9.03 8.33
CA ALA A 266 9.22 -7.84 8.82
C ALA A 266 8.78 -7.95 10.29
N ALA A 267 8.86 -9.12 10.93
CA ALA A 267 8.63 -9.26 12.36
C ALA A 267 9.63 -8.44 13.18
N ASN A 268 10.87 -8.31 12.69
CA ASN A 268 11.91 -7.51 13.32
C ASN A 268 11.68 -5.99 13.21
N TRP A 269 10.74 -5.55 12.35
CA TRP A 269 10.46 -4.13 12.11
C TRP A 269 9.36 -3.57 13.02
N GLU A 270 8.62 -4.42 13.73
CA GLU A 270 7.59 -3.95 14.67
C GLU A 270 8.17 -3.04 15.77
N PRO A 271 7.48 -1.94 16.08
CA PRO A 271 6.19 -1.44 15.57
C PRO A 271 6.34 -0.44 14.40
N TRP A 272 7.44 -0.46 13.65
CA TRP A 272 7.82 0.52 12.64
C TRP A 272 7.76 -0.02 11.20
N ARG A 273 6.86 -0.97 10.92
CA ARG A 273 6.77 -1.64 9.61
C ARG A 273 6.54 -0.68 8.45
N THR A 274 5.77 0.39 8.66
CA THR A 274 5.55 1.45 7.64
C THR A 274 6.87 2.13 7.27
N VAL A 275 7.68 2.48 8.26
CA VAL A 275 8.97 3.15 8.04
C VAL A 275 9.93 2.22 7.30
N ALA A 276 10.03 0.96 7.76
CA ALA A 276 10.85 -0.05 7.09
C ALA A 276 10.41 -0.28 5.65
N THR A 277 9.10 -0.44 5.40
CA THR A 277 8.53 -0.61 4.05
C THR A 277 8.87 0.58 3.15
N TRP A 278 8.77 1.81 3.65
CA TRP A 278 9.10 3.00 2.89
C TRP A 278 10.57 3.02 2.46
N TYR A 279 11.49 2.67 3.36
CA TYR A 279 12.92 2.57 3.02
C TYR A 279 13.23 1.37 2.11
N MET A 280 12.49 0.26 2.24
CA MET A 280 12.60 -0.87 1.31
C MET A 280 12.28 -0.44 -0.12
N TRP A 281 11.18 0.29 -0.35
CA TRP A 281 10.88 0.83 -1.68
C TRP A 281 11.98 1.74 -2.21
N ARG A 282 12.52 2.62 -1.38
CA ARG A 282 13.63 3.52 -1.77
C ARG A 282 14.88 2.75 -2.20
N SER A 283 15.14 1.60 -1.60
CA SER A 283 16.30 0.79 -1.99
C SER A 283 16.23 0.25 -3.42
N LEU A 284 15.02 0.20 -4.02
CA LEU A 284 14.85 -0.18 -5.43
C LEU A 284 15.16 0.98 -6.39
N ASP A 285 14.99 2.22 -5.98
CA ASP A 285 15.23 3.40 -6.82
C ASP A 285 16.72 3.54 -7.21
N THR A 286 17.62 3.05 -6.36
CA THR A 286 19.07 3.08 -6.62
C THR A 286 19.57 1.96 -7.52
N ALA A 287 18.81 0.87 -7.68
CA ALA A 287 19.18 -0.25 -8.54
C ALA A 287 19.11 0.08 -10.05
N THR A 288 18.58 1.25 -10.43
CA THR A 288 18.44 1.69 -11.83
C THR A 288 19.58 2.60 -12.30
N THR A 289 20.60 2.82 -11.46
CA THR A 289 21.69 3.79 -11.75
C THR A 289 23.05 3.11 -11.97
N TYR A 290 23.07 1.81 -12.45
CA TYR A 290 24.29 1.15 -12.91
C TYR A 290 24.15 0.64 -14.33
#